data_4ce267bead8a2ffd4dcd970ce33085ec
#
_entry.id   4ce267bead8a2ffd4dcd970ce33085ec
#
_cell.length_a   1.000
_cell.length_b   1.000
_cell.length_c   1.000
_cell.angle_alpha   90.00
_cell.angle_beta   90.00
_cell.angle_gamma   90.00
#
_symmetry.space_group_name_H-M   'P 1'
#
loop_
_entity.id
_entity.type
_entity.pdbx_description
1 polymer ?
#
loop_
_entity_poly.entity_id
_entity_poly.type
_entity_poly.pdbx_seq_one_letter_code
_entity_poly.pdbx_strand_id
1 'polypeptide(L)'
;LSDENNFVKGIKCVEMELGEPDSSGRRRPVVKENSEFTIDVDCVIMAIGTSPNPLIKATTEGLETESWGGIIVDEETGKTSRPYVYAGGDVVTGAATVILAMGAGKTAAAAIDEEIKKKYNKN
;
A
#
# COMPACT_ATOMS: atom_id res chain seq x y z
N LEU A 1 19.77 16.82 -6.82
CA LEU A 1 20.74 17.91 -6.96
C LEU A 1 20.10 19.04 -7.75
N SER A 2 20.38 20.29 -7.35
CA SER A 2 19.91 21.49 -8.05
C SER A 2 21.07 22.40 -8.41
N ASP A 3 20.83 23.29 -9.37
CA ASP A 3 21.73 24.41 -9.69
C ASP A 3 21.45 25.62 -8.76
N GLU A 4 22.14 26.74 -9.03
CA GLU A 4 21.98 28.00 -8.28
C GLU A 4 20.60 28.66 -8.41
N ASN A 5 19.83 28.30 -9.45
CA ASN A 5 18.47 28.78 -9.71
C ASN A 5 17.38 27.81 -9.21
N ASN A 6 17.77 26.75 -8.49
CA ASN A 6 16.89 25.66 -8.02
C ASN A 6 16.28 24.79 -9.15
N PHE A 7 16.85 24.76 -10.34
CA PHE A 7 16.49 23.78 -11.37
C PHE A 7 17.24 22.47 -11.13
N VAL A 8 16.60 21.36 -11.49
CA VAL A 8 17.21 20.03 -11.42
C VAL A 8 18.42 19.98 -12.37
N LYS A 9 19.56 19.51 -11.87
CA LYS A 9 20.77 19.28 -12.68
C LYS A 9 21.31 17.85 -12.54
N GLY A 10 20.76 17.05 -11.65
CA GLY A 10 21.23 15.68 -11.46
C GLY A 10 20.49 14.96 -10.37
N ILE A 11 20.62 13.64 -10.37
CA ILE A 11 20.14 12.75 -9.31
C ILE A 11 21.32 11.99 -8.69
N LYS A 12 21.37 11.97 -7.35
CA LYS A 12 22.35 11.17 -6.61
C LYS A 12 21.72 9.81 -6.32
N CYS A 13 22.38 8.74 -6.71
CA CYS A 13 21.97 7.37 -6.59
C CYS A 13 22.96 6.55 -5.76
N VAL A 14 22.54 5.38 -5.32
CA VAL A 14 23.37 4.33 -4.74
C VAL A 14 23.15 3.03 -5.52
N GLU A 15 24.19 2.20 -5.63
CA GLU A 15 24.00 0.86 -6.15
C GLU A 15 23.26 0.00 -5.12
N MET A 16 22.41 -0.89 -5.63
CA MET A 16 21.67 -1.84 -4.81
C MET A 16 22.12 -3.26 -5.16
N GLU A 17 22.23 -4.11 -4.17
CA GLU A 17 22.44 -5.54 -4.34
C GLU A 17 21.26 -6.34 -3.77
N LEU A 18 21.08 -7.57 -4.25
CA LEU A 18 20.00 -8.42 -3.74
C LEU A 18 20.43 -9.04 -2.40
N GLY A 19 19.71 -8.72 -1.34
CA GLY A 19 19.89 -9.31 -0.01
C GLY A 19 19.47 -10.78 0.05
N GLU A 20 19.46 -11.34 1.25
CA GLU A 20 19.02 -12.71 1.50
C GLU A 20 17.51 -12.87 1.21
N PRO A 21 17.06 -14.08 0.79
CA PRO A 21 15.64 -14.36 0.59
C PRO A 21 14.87 -14.25 1.91
N ASP A 22 13.73 -13.58 1.87
CA ASP A 22 12.76 -13.57 2.98
C ASP A 22 11.96 -14.89 3.02
N SER A 23 11.04 -15.03 3.97
CA SER A 23 10.20 -16.23 4.15
C SER A 23 9.35 -16.61 2.93
N SER A 24 9.12 -15.67 1.99
CA SER A 24 8.46 -15.90 0.71
C SER A 24 9.40 -16.27 -0.43
N GLY A 25 10.73 -16.32 -0.16
CA GLY A 25 11.78 -16.54 -1.16
C GLY A 25 12.15 -15.27 -1.94
N ARG A 26 11.56 -14.11 -1.62
CA ARG A 26 11.86 -12.84 -2.29
C ARG A 26 13.11 -12.20 -1.72
N ARG A 27 14.05 -11.85 -2.59
CA ARG A 27 15.26 -11.10 -2.25
C ARG A 27 14.97 -9.60 -2.38
N ARG A 28 15.10 -8.89 -1.27
CA ARG A 28 14.92 -7.42 -1.27
C ARG A 28 16.23 -6.73 -1.62
N PRO A 29 16.19 -5.59 -2.33
CA PRO A 29 17.38 -4.80 -2.57
C PRO A 29 17.88 -4.20 -1.25
N VAL A 30 19.18 -4.27 -1.03
CA VAL A 30 19.91 -3.62 0.06
C VAL A 30 20.94 -2.66 -0.52
N VAL A 31 21.22 -1.59 0.20
CA VAL A 31 22.19 -0.58 -0.25
C VAL A 31 23.60 -1.15 -0.17
N LYS A 32 24.35 -1.04 -1.27
CA LYS A 32 25.77 -1.32 -1.29
C LYS A 32 26.54 -0.13 -0.72
N GLU A 33 27.33 -0.36 0.31
CA GLU A 33 28.11 0.70 0.96
C GLU A 33 29.10 1.37 0.00
N ASN A 34 29.29 2.68 0.16
CA ASN A 34 30.22 3.49 -0.63
C ASN A 34 30.00 3.43 -2.16
N SER A 35 28.77 3.20 -2.59
CA SER A 35 28.39 3.05 -4.01
C SER A 35 27.66 4.27 -4.59
N GLU A 36 27.76 5.40 -3.93
CA GLU A 36 27.12 6.63 -4.39
C GLU A 36 27.65 7.08 -5.74
N PHE A 37 26.76 7.44 -6.65
CA PHE A 37 27.08 8.01 -7.96
C PHE A 37 26.04 9.05 -8.35
N THR A 38 26.39 9.89 -9.30
CA THR A 38 25.52 10.95 -9.81
C THR A 38 25.23 10.72 -11.28
N ILE A 39 23.98 10.96 -11.68
CA ILE A 39 23.55 11.00 -13.07
C ILE A 39 23.09 12.42 -13.35
N ASP A 40 23.65 13.05 -14.39
CA ASP A 40 23.21 14.36 -14.85
C ASP A 40 21.87 14.23 -15.56
N VAL A 41 20.88 14.99 -15.11
CA VAL A 41 19.51 14.98 -15.67
C VAL A 41 18.89 16.36 -15.54
N ASP A 42 18.04 16.73 -16.47
CA ASP A 42 17.32 18.00 -16.48
C ASP A 42 15.90 17.86 -15.89
N CYS A 43 15.42 16.62 -15.75
CA CYS A 43 14.08 16.33 -15.20
C CYS A 43 14.10 15.02 -14.43
N VAL A 44 13.37 14.99 -13.31
CA VAL A 44 13.13 13.76 -12.52
C VAL A 44 11.63 13.57 -12.32
N ILE A 45 11.14 12.40 -12.73
CA ILE A 45 9.74 12.02 -12.54
C ILE A 45 9.64 11.00 -11.40
N MET A 46 8.95 11.35 -10.32
CA MET A 46 8.68 10.46 -9.21
C MET A 46 7.47 9.59 -9.53
N ALA A 47 7.70 8.31 -9.82
CA ALA A 47 6.66 7.33 -10.19
C ALA A 47 6.76 6.07 -9.33
N ILE A 48 6.97 6.22 -8.03
CA ILE A 48 7.22 5.14 -7.06
C ILE A 48 5.94 4.51 -6.47
N GLY A 49 4.77 4.89 -6.97
CA GLY A 49 3.48 4.42 -6.47
C GLY A 49 3.02 5.13 -5.20
N THR A 50 2.00 4.58 -4.56
CA THR A 50 1.39 5.11 -3.33
C THR A 50 1.43 4.07 -2.22
N SER A 51 1.38 4.54 -0.98
CA SER A 51 1.22 3.72 0.21
C SER A 51 -0.10 4.08 0.90
N PRO A 52 -0.67 3.19 1.72
CA PRO A 52 -1.84 3.51 2.54
C PRO A 52 -1.59 4.75 3.41
N ASN A 53 -2.63 5.56 3.60
CA ASN A 53 -2.51 6.76 4.44
C ASN A 53 -2.24 6.35 5.90
N PRO A 54 -1.09 6.69 6.48
CA PRO A 54 -0.74 6.30 7.85
C PRO A 54 -1.69 6.87 8.91
N LEU A 55 -2.43 7.94 8.57
CA LEU A 55 -3.40 8.55 9.46
C LEU A 55 -4.52 7.57 9.83
N ILE A 56 -4.99 6.75 8.90
CA ILE A 56 -6.05 5.77 9.15
C ILE A 56 -5.64 4.81 10.27
N LYS A 57 -4.44 4.23 10.16
CA LYS A 57 -3.89 3.36 11.22
C LYS A 57 -3.70 4.10 12.54
N ALA A 58 -3.18 5.32 12.50
CA ALA A 58 -2.84 6.07 13.71
C ALA A 58 -4.07 6.58 14.49
N THR A 59 -5.19 6.83 13.81
CA THR A 59 -6.39 7.43 14.42
C THR A 59 -7.54 6.43 14.61
N THR A 60 -7.40 5.19 14.17
CA THR A 60 -8.47 4.19 14.24
C THR A 60 -8.07 3.05 15.18
N GLU A 61 -8.35 3.24 16.46
CA GLU A 61 -8.09 2.24 17.48
C GLU A 61 -8.83 0.92 17.19
N GLY A 62 -8.14 -0.22 17.36
CA GLY A 62 -8.67 -1.55 17.12
C GLY A 62 -8.79 -1.96 15.64
N LEU A 63 -8.31 -1.15 14.71
CA LEU A 63 -8.17 -1.54 13.31
C LEU A 63 -6.82 -2.24 13.10
N GLU A 64 -6.86 -3.53 12.79
CA GLU A 64 -5.67 -4.31 12.48
C GLU A 64 -5.13 -3.99 11.10
N THR A 65 -3.80 -3.85 11.00
CA THR A 65 -3.11 -3.53 9.77
C THR A 65 -1.82 -4.31 9.63
N GLU A 66 -1.45 -4.60 8.41
CA GLU A 66 -0.16 -5.14 8.03
C GLU A 66 1.00 -4.18 8.37
N SER A 67 2.23 -4.69 8.38
CA SER A 67 3.43 -3.89 8.64
C SER A 67 3.60 -2.72 7.67
N TRP A 68 3.18 -2.88 6.42
CA TRP A 68 3.22 -1.86 5.37
C TRP A 68 2.03 -0.89 5.41
N GLY A 69 1.09 -1.07 6.36
CA GLY A 69 -0.06 -0.21 6.57
C GLY A 69 -1.35 -0.64 5.87
N GLY A 70 -1.35 -1.76 5.15
CA GLY A 70 -2.55 -2.35 4.55
C GLY A 70 -3.54 -2.81 5.63
N ILE A 71 -4.83 -2.71 5.36
CA ILE A 71 -5.88 -3.11 6.30
C ILE A 71 -6.07 -4.63 6.20
N ILE A 72 -6.05 -5.31 7.35
CA ILE A 72 -6.34 -6.75 7.44
C ILE A 72 -7.85 -6.95 7.38
N VAL A 73 -8.30 -7.83 6.49
CA VAL A 73 -9.71 -8.16 6.30
C VAL A 73 -9.92 -9.67 6.17
N ASP A 74 -11.13 -10.11 6.41
CA ASP A 74 -11.61 -11.40 5.93
C ASP A 74 -11.76 -11.35 4.41
N GLU A 75 -11.09 -12.24 3.68
CA GLU A 75 -11.00 -12.21 2.22
C GLU A 75 -12.36 -12.45 1.51
N GLU A 76 -13.26 -13.17 2.14
CA GLU A 76 -14.58 -13.50 1.57
C GLU A 76 -15.58 -12.35 1.68
N THR A 77 -15.40 -11.49 2.68
CA THR A 77 -16.38 -10.45 3.02
C THR A 77 -15.84 -9.04 2.99
N GLY A 78 -14.50 -8.86 3.02
CA GLY A 78 -13.87 -7.56 3.20
C GLY A 78 -14.04 -6.97 4.61
N LYS A 79 -14.52 -7.75 5.58
CA LYS A 79 -14.76 -7.29 6.95
C LYS A 79 -13.44 -7.11 7.69
N THR A 80 -13.28 -5.98 8.37
CA THR A 80 -12.10 -5.68 9.18
C THR A 80 -12.24 -6.20 10.61
N SER A 81 -11.19 -6.04 11.43
CA SER A 81 -11.24 -6.29 12.87
C SER A 81 -12.23 -5.39 13.62
N ARG A 82 -12.66 -4.28 13.02
CA ARG A 82 -13.66 -3.39 13.62
C ARG A 82 -15.08 -3.72 13.18
N PRO A 83 -16.05 -3.78 14.12
CA PRO A 83 -17.46 -3.97 13.77
C PRO A 83 -17.96 -2.89 12.79
N TYR A 84 -18.70 -3.30 11.77
CA TYR A 84 -19.31 -2.44 10.73
C TYR A 84 -18.31 -1.66 9.87
N VAL A 85 -17.03 -2.04 9.87
CA VAL A 85 -16.00 -1.48 9.02
C VAL A 85 -15.53 -2.53 8.03
N TYR A 86 -15.54 -2.18 6.75
CA TYR A 86 -15.14 -3.03 5.64
C TYR A 86 -14.07 -2.32 4.82
N ALA A 87 -13.21 -3.08 4.19
CA ALA A 87 -12.19 -2.54 3.29
C ALA A 87 -11.98 -3.47 2.09
N GLY A 88 -11.52 -2.90 0.98
CA GLY A 88 -11.19 -3.65 -0.22
C GLY A 88 -10.36 -2.80 -1.18
N GLY A 89 -9.76 -3.46 -2.18
CA GLY A 89 -8.87 -2.83 -3.15
C GLY A 89 -7.45 -2.64 -2.63
N ASP A 90 -6.74 -1.65 -3.17
CA ASP A 90 -5.30 -1.45 -2.94
C ASP A 90 -4.93 -1.23 -1.47
N VAL A 91 -5.85 -0.76 -0.65
CA VAL A 91 -5.61 -0.60 0.80
C VAL A 91 -5.52 -1.95 1.54
N VAL A 92 -6.01 -3.03 0.93
CA VAL A 92 -5.97 -4.40 1.45
C VAL A 92 -4.86 -5.21 0.78
N THR A 93 -4.81 -5.20 -0.54
CA THR A 93 -3.93 -6.09 -1.33
C THR A 93 -2.60 -5.45 -1.74
N GLY A 94 -2.42 -4.16 -1.51
CA GLY A 94 -1.38 -3.36 -2.16
C GLY A 94 -1.78 -2.96 -3.58
N ALA A 95 -0.91 -2.21 -4.25
CA ALA A 95 -1.16 -1.74 -5.62
C ALA A 95 -1.40 -2.90 -6.58
N ALA A 96 -2.60 -2.94 -7.19
CA ALA A 96 -3.05 -3.97 -8.09
C ALA A 96 -3.79 -3.36 -9.30
N THR A 97 -4.59 -4.16 -10.00
CA THR A 97 -5.37 -3.68 -11.14
C THR A 97 -6.71 -3.08 -10.69
N VAL A 98 -7.23 -2.13 -11.47
CA VAL A 98 -8.56 -1.55 -11.25
C VAL A 98 -9.65 -2.61 -11.16
N ILE A 99 -9.56 -3.67 -11.97
CA ILE A 99 -10.54 -4.78 -11.98
C ILE A 99 -10.56 -5.49 -10.61
N LEU A 100 -9.40 -5.77 -10.02
CA LEU A 100 -9.30 -6.39 -8.71
C LEU A 100 -9.83 -5.48 -7.59
N ALA A 101 -9.48 -4.18 -7.65
CA ALA A 101 -9.99 -3.21 -6.70
C ALA A 101 -11.52 -3.08 -6.74
N MET A 102 -12.11 -3.06 -7.95
CA MET A 102 -13.57 -3.05 -8.14
C MET A 102 -14.21 -4.37 -7.64
N GLY A 103 -13.58 -5.51 -7.88
CA GLY A 103 -14.01 -6.80 -7.38
C GLY A 103 -14.12 -6.82 -5.86
N ALA A 104 -13.06 -6.40 -5.18
CA ALA A 104 -13.02 -6.31 -3.73
C ALA A 104 -14.10 -5.34 -3.16
N GLY A 105 -14.32 -4.20 -3.83
CA GLY A 105 -15.39 -3.27 -3.47
C GLY A 105 -16.79 -3.90 -3.58
N LYS A 106 -17.05 -4.71 -4.61
CA LYS A 106 -18.32 -5.43 -4.76
C LYS A 106 -18.51 -6.50 -3.68
N THR A 107 -17.45 -7.24 -3.35
CA THR A 107 -17.46 -8.22 -2.26
C THR A 107 -17.83 -7.56 -0.93
N ALA A 108 -17.16 -6.47 -0.57
CA ALA A 108 -17.46 -5.71 0.63
C ALA A 108 -18.90 -5.17 0.64
N ALA A 109 -19.37 -4.62 -0.48
CA ALA A 109 -20.74 -4.10 -0.60
C ALA A 109 -21.81 -5.19 -0.41
N ALA A 110 -21.61 -6.39 -0.97
CA ALA A 110 -22.51 -7.52 -0.78
C ALA A 110 -22.57 -7.97 0.69
N ALA A 111 -21.40 -8.04 1.34
CA ALA A 111 -21.34 -8.41 2.75
C ALA A 111 -21.99 -7.37 3.67
N ILE A 112 -21.84 -6.09 3.37
CA ILE A 112 -22.53 -4.99 4.08
C ILE A 112 -24.05 -5.13 3.93
N ASP A 113 -24.55 -5.35 2.71
CA ASP A 113 -25.97 -5.50 2.42
C ASP A 113 -26.57 -6.68 3.21
N GLU A 114 -25.87 -7.83 3.23
CA GLU A 114 -26.28 -8.98 4.02
C GLU A 114 -26.30 -8.71 5.54
N GLU A 115 -25.29 -8.02 6.06
CA GLU A 115 -25.23 -7.69 7.49
C GLU A 115 -26.38 -6.74 7.87
N ILE A 116 -26.68 -5.75 7.03
CA ILE A 116 -27.79 -4.83 7.22
C ILE A 116 -29.13 -5.59 7.19
N LYS A 117 -29.36 -6.46 6.21
CA LYS A 117 -30.57 -7.30 6.11
C LYS A 117 -30.76 -8.18 7.34
N LYS A 118 -29.70 -8.85 7.78
CA LYS A 118 -29.74 -9.67 9.02
C LYS A 118 -30.07 -8.85 10.27
N LYS A 119 -29.62 -7.59 10.32
CA LYS A 119 -29.86 -6.70 11.48
C LYS A 119 -31.27 -6.15 11.50
N TYR A 120 -31.82 -5.76 10.35
CA TYR A 120 -33.10 -5.02 10.26
C TYR A 120 -34.28 -5.87 9.80
N ASN A 121 -34.05 -7.02 9.12
CA ASN A 121 -35.12 -7.95 8.72
C ASN A 121 -35.33 -9.09 9.72
N LYS A 122 -35.03 -8.85 11.00
CA LYS A 122 -35.47 -9.77 12.09
C LYS A 122 -36.96 -9.56 12.35
N ASN A 123 -37.78 -10.10 11.48
CA ASN A 123 -39.17 -10.47 11.76
C ASN A 123 -39.41 -11.90 11.34
#